data_f0f6f9b308a2334c82db701bcb52ef49
#
_entry.id   f0f6f9b308a2334c82db701bcb52ef49
#
_cell.length_a   1.000
_cell.length_b   1.000
_cell.length_c   1.000
_cell.angle_alpha   90.00
_cell.angle_beta   90.00
_cell.angle_gamma   90.00
#
_symmetry.space_group_name_H-M   'P 1'
#
loop_
_entity.id
_entity.type
_entity.pdbx_description
1 polymer ?
#
loop_
_entity_poly.entity_id
_entity_poly.type
_entity_poly.pdbx_seq_one_letter_code
_entity_poly.pdbx_strand_id
1 'polypeptide(L)'
;MKMKKISKVKIALITLTAIVALVVVKILTAQFLYTERGYSPVETQQEFRNALSVSPFTATAFNNGYTYEYEGKQIGSIEDLEKLYIEKGATEMYVRIATKRHVTSEDITDGEIDTNANVHTFDQAIELCKLAAKLNIPINPEVMCAYTYMDMEKQQAPRFDEYPELYALQNGKEWSELSLEEINVVLKAYGKFLAKEILQTGCTVENWNLGNEANFGFAGVSLGLETAVNPKLANQPDFMRYLLPLFNPSWLENNIWKYNAKEFAAVREGILEAYDELGIDKTNVKFSTHIATVVMTPGASARYFNCMKKNGYTMDTAGISFYPSAPSMYADSMILFKKTVMAINNKCGLPVFVGEFSYPSGEMSGAFAGWNKVVKGYPNTEEGQANMFRDVIDWGKTHGVIGVRYWAADYEDWGTMGLFRFENKHGIPKTGLAMDLGK
;
A
#
# COMPACT_ATOMS: atom_id res chain seq x y z
N MET A 1 -51.18 2.78 33.59
CA MET A 1 -49.77 2.44 33.85
C MET A 1 -48.89 3.50 33.17
N LYS A 2 -48.27 4.42 33.94
CA LYS A 2 -47.42 5.49 33.37
C LYS A 2 -46.08 4.88 32.94
N MET A 3 -45.80 4.81 31.64
CA MET A 3 -44.47 4.45 31.12
C MET A 3 -43.45 5.49 31.61
N LYS A 4 -42.49 5.03 32.41
CA LYS A 4 -41.36 5.88 32.83
C LYS A 4 -40.53 6.28 31.60
N LYS A 5 -40.44 7.57 31.28
CA LYS A 5 -39.56 8.10 30.26
C LYS A 5 -38.11 7.71 30.60
N ILE A 6 -37.48 6.89 29.73
CA ILE A 6 -36.09 6.54 29.85
C ILE A 6 -35.26 7.82 29.61
N SER A 7 -34.32 8.14 30.51
CA SER A 7 -33.50 9.34 30.36
C SER A 7 -32.55 9.21 29.14
N LYS A 8 -32.25 10.33 28.50
CA LYS A 8 -31.31 10.37 27.35
C LYS A 8 -29.96 9.70 27.67
N VAL A 9 -29.48 9.85 28.92
CA VAL A 9 -28.26 9.21 29.42
C VAL A 9 -28.37 7.68 29.44
N LYS A 10 -29.52 7.12 29.85
CA LYS A 10 -29.74 5.67 29.83
C LYS A 10 -29.80 5.13 28.41
N ILE A 11 -30.43 5.86 27.47
CA ILE A 11 -30.41 5.49 26.05
C ILE A 11 -29.00 5.48 25.50
N ALA A 12 -28.21 6.53 25.74
CA ALA A 12 -26.82 6.62 25.32
C ALA A 12 -25.96 5.46 25.87
N LEU A 13 -26.14 5.12 27.16
CA LEU A 13 -25.42 4.04 27.79
C LEU A 13 -25.78 2.66 27.20
N ILE A 14 -27.05 2.39 26.95
CA ILE A 14 -27.55 1.18 26.31
C ILE A 14 -26.98 1.07 24.89
N THR A 15 -26.99 2.17 24.14
CA THR A 15 -26.45 2.22 22.77
C THR A 15 -24.94 1.92 22.77
N LEU A 16 -24.18 2.54 23.68
CA LEU A 16 -22.75 2.30 23.83
C LEU A 16 -22.46 0.83 24.19
N THR A 17 -23.20 0.27 25.15
CA THR A 17 -23.06 -1.14 25.53
C THR A 17 -23.36 -2.08 24.37
N ALA A 18 -24.40 -1.79 23.57
CA ALA A 18 -24.74 -2.59 22.39
C ALA A 18 -23.66 -2.51 21.31
N ILE A 19 -23.06 -1.32 21.09
CA ILE A 19 -21.94 -1.14 20.17
C ILE A 19 -20.74 -1.97 20.63
N VAL A 20 -20.36 -1.86 21.90
CA VAL A 20 -19.24 -2.63 22.47
C VAL A 20 -19.49 -4.14 22.35
N ALA A 21 -20.70 -4.61 22.65
CA ALA A 21 -21.07 -6.02 22.50
C ALA A 21 -20.97 -6.49 21.04
N LEU A 22 -21.41 -5.67 20.07
CA LEU A 22 -21.27 -5.97 18.64
C LEU A 22 -19.83 -6.04 18.18
N VAL A 23 -18.96 -5.16 18.67
CA VAL A 23 -17.51 -5.20 18.42
C VAL A 23 -16.92 -6.49 18.94
N VAL A 24 -17.20 -6.83 20.19
CA VAL A 24 -16.69 -8.07 20.82
C VAL A 24 -17.17 -9.30 20.05
N VAL A 25 -18.45 -9.36 19.66
CA VAL A 25 -18.98 -10.46 18.85
C VAL A 25 -18.27 -10.55 17.50
N LYS A 26 -18.07 -9.43 16.79
CA LYS A 26 -17.36 -9.44 15.51
C LYS A 26 -15.91 -9.90 15.67
N ILE A 27 -15.21 -9.44 16.70
CA ILE A 27 -13.82 -9.86 17.00
C ILE A 27 -13.78 -11.36 17.29
N LEU A 28 -14.65 -11.85 18.16
CA LEU A 28 -14.72 -13.27 18.52
C LEU A 28 -15.06 -14.14 17.30
N THR A 29 -16.03 -13.72 16.49
CA THR A 29 -16.42 -14.44 15.27
C THR A 29 -15.27 -14.50 14.26
N ALA A 30 -14.51 -13.42 14.11
CA ALA A 30 -13.35 -13.39 13.23
C ALA A 30 -12.28 -14.41 13.64
N GLN A 31 -12.10 -14.65 14.95
CA GLN A 31 -11.07 -15.53 15.49
C GLN A 31 -11.49 -17.01 15.51
N PHE A 32 -12.73 -17.31 15.92
CA PHE A 32 -13.16 -18.68 16.20
C PHE A 32 -13.84 -19.40 15.03
N LEU A 33 -14.22 -18.68 13.97
CA LEU A 33 -14.88 -19.27 12.80
C LEU A 33 -13.96 -19.33 11.57
N TYR A 34 -12.65 -19.54 11.77
CA TYR A 34 -11.76 -19.81 10.65
C TYR A 34 -11.96 -21.25 10.15
N THR A 35 -12.20 -21.37 8.86
CA THR A 35 -12.26 -22.65 8.16
C THR A 35 -11.93 -22.43 6.69
N GLU A 36 -11.23 -23.37 6.10
CA GLU A 36 -10.95 -23.43 4.66
C GLU A 36 -11.92 -24.39 3.93
N ARG A 37 -12.87 -24.97 4.65
CA ARG A 37 -13.83 -25.90 4.05
C ARG A 37 -14.67 -25.21 2.98
N GLY A 38 -14.61 -25.72 1.74
CA GLY A 38 -15.32 -25.17 0.60
C GLY A 38 -14.66 -23.91 0.00
N TYR A 39 -13.45 -23.57 0.42
CA TYR A 39 -12.65 -22.57 -0.23
C TYR A 39 -11.95 -23.15 -1.46
N SER A 40 -12.01 -22.41 -2.57
CA SER A 40 -11.22 -22.67 -3.78
C SER A 40 -10.46 -21.39 -4.11
N PRO A 41 -9.12 -21.40 -4.10
CA PRO A 41 -8.33 -20.23 -4.48
C PRO A 41 -8.59 -19.86 -5.94
N VAL A 42 -8.37 -18.60 -6.25
CA VAL A 42 -8.34 -18.16 -7.65
C VAL A 42 -7.12 -18.79 -8.31
N GLU A 43 -7.35 -19.57 -9.34
CA GLU A 43 -6.26 -20.15 -10.14
C GLU A 43 -5.52 -19.04 -10.91
N THR A 44 -4.21 -19.05 -10.81
CA THR A 44 -3.35 -18.16 -11.59
C THR A 44 -2.29 -19.01 -12.30
N GLN A 45 -2.00 -18.67 -13.55
CA GLN A 45 -0.88 -19.26 -14.29
C GLN A 45 0.43 -18.49 -14.04
N GLN A 46 0.38 -17.48 -13.19
CA GLN A 46 1.50 -16.60 -12.89
C GLN A 46 2.40 -17.23 -11.84
N GLU A 47 3.71 -17.18 -12.04
CA GLU A 47 4.68 -17.54 -11.01
C GLU A 47 4.52 -16.64 -9.79
N PHE A 48 4.84 -17.18 -8.61
CA PHE A 48 4.75 -16.42 -7.37
C PHE A 48 5.81 -15.32 -7.36
N ARG A 49 5.37 -14.09 -7.11
CA ARG A 49 6.22 -12.89 -7.19
C ARG A 49 6.84 -12.59 -5.82
N ASN A 50 8.15 -12.51 -5.78
CA ASN A 50 8.91 -12.09 -4.61
C ASN A 50 9.41 -10.67 -4.86
N ALA A 51 8.77 -9.69 -4.25
CA ALA A 51 9.13 -8.30 -4.38
C ALA A 51 10.03 -7.83 -3.22
N LEU A 52 11.13 -8.53 -2.99
CA LEU A 52 12.23 -8.02 -2.19
C LEU A 52 13.02 -7.06 -3.06
N SER A 53 13.14 -5.82 -2.64
CA SER A 53 13.74 -4.76 -3.45
C SER A 53 14.29 -3.66 -2.56
N VAL A 54 15.19 -2.85 -3.10
CA VAL A 54 15.58 -1.59 -2.46
C VAL A 54 14.34 -0.77 -2.15
N SER A 55 14.35 -0.13 -0.97
CA SER A 55 13.25 0.71 -0.54
C SER A 55 13.35 2.11 -1.15
N PRO A 56 12.28 2.91 -1.12
CA PRO A 56 12.36 4.32 -1.51
C PRO A 56 13.38 5.13 -0.68
N PHE A 57 13.80 4.60 0.47
CA PHE A 57 14.73 5.26 1.41
C PHE A 57 16.20 4.92 1.18
N THR A 58 16.50 3.92 0.37
CA THR A 58 17.86 3.38 0.16
C THR A 58 18.84 4.45 -0.31
N ALA A 59 18.43 5.32 -1.25
CA ALA A 59 19.28 6.39 -1.74
C ALA A 59 19.69 7.35 -0.62
N THR A 60 18.75 7.72 0.24
CA THR A 60 18.99 8.58 1.39
C THR A 60 19.91 7.91 2.40
N ALA A 61 19.73 6.61 2.67
CA ALA A 61 20.60 5.85 3.56
C ALA A 61 22.05 5.87 3.07
N PHE A 62 22.31 5.56 1.80
CA PHE A 62 23.68 5.64 1.24
C PHE A 62 24.26 7.07 1.29
N ASN A 63 23.48 8.10 0.97
CA ASN A 63 23.90 9.49 1.08
C ASN A 63 24.25 9.90 2.51
N ASN A 64 23.58 9.32 3.49
CA ASN A 64 23.86 9.51 4.92
C ASN A 64 25.01 8.64 5.44
N GLY A 65 25.71 7.90 4.57
CA GLY A 65 26.87 7.10 4.91
C GLY A 65 26.54 5.72 5.49
N TYR A 66 25.32 5.23 5.30
CA TYR A 66 24.99 3.83 5.60
C TYR A 66 25.66 2.90 4.58
N THR A 67 26.04 1.74 5.04
CA THR A 67 26.61 0.66 4.22
C THR A 67 25.95 -0.65 4.63
N TYR A 68 26.08 -1.67 3.79
CA TYR A 68 25.52 -2.99 4.06
C TYR A 68 26.58 -4.05 3.82
N GLU A 69 26.42 -5.22 4.42
CA GLU A 69 27.23 -6.39 4.11
C GLU A 69 26.35 -7.62 3.88
N TYR A 70 26.88 -8.55 3.10
CA TYR A 70 26.32 -9.89 2.97
C TYR A 70 27.45 -10.91 2.74
N GLU A 71 27.50 -11.96 3.56
CA GLU A 71 28.53 -13.02 3.49
C GLU A 71 29.97 -12.47 3.45
N GLY A 72 30.23 -11.42 4.24
CA GLY A 72 31.56 -10.78 4.33
C GLY A 72 31.91 -9.87 3.15
N LYS A 73 30.98 -9.65 2.21
CA LYS A 73 31.15 -8.67 1.12
C LYS A 73 30.43 -7.38 1.48
N GLN A 74 31.13 -6.27 1.35
CA GLN A 74 30.53 -4.95 1.52
C GLN A 74 29.67 -4.58 0.30
N ILE A 75 28.50 -4.04 0.56
CA ILE A 75 27.55 -3.52 -0.43
C ILE A 75 27.57 -2.00 -0.28
N GLY A 76 28.05 -1.32 -1.32
CA GLY A 76 28.31 0.13 -1.27
C GLY A 76 27.43 0.96 -2.21
N SER A 77 26.45 0.33 -2.89
CA SER A 77 25.58 1.03 -3.82
C SER A 77 24.16 0.43 -3.87
N ILE A 78 23.20 1.23 -4.31
CA ILE A 78 21.81 0.77 -4.57
C ILE A 78 21.80 -0.39 -5.57
N GLU A 79 22.63 -0.30 -6.60
CA GLU A 79 22.75 -1.34 -7.64
C GLU A 79 23.23 -2.67 -7.04
N ASP A 80 24.24 -2.64 -6.16
CA ASP A 80 24.77 -3.87 -5.55
C ASP A 80 23.77 -4.47 -4.56
N LEU A 81 22.99 -3.63 -3.85
CA LEU A 81 21.95 -4.09 -2.95
C LEU A 81 20.78 -4.73 -3.73
N GLU A 82 20.37 -4.12 -4.84
CA GLU A 82 19.32 -4.72 -5.69
C GLU A 82 19.79 -6.02 -6.34
N LYS A 83 21.06 -6.11 -6.76
CA LYS A 83 21.65 -7.38 -7.24
C LYS A 83 21.60 -8.47 -6.18
N LEU A 84 21.90 -8.14 -4.92
CA LEU A 84 21.74 -9.10 -3.82
C LEU A 84 20.30 -9.59 -3.73
N TYR A 85 19.31 -8.69 -3.81
CA TYR A 85 17.91 -9.09 -3.75
C TYR A 85 17.51 -9.98 -4.94
N ILE A 86 18.01 -9.70 -6.14
CA ILE A 86 17.84 -10.57 -7.31
C ILE A 86 18.47 -11.94 -7.08
N GLU A 87 19.68 -12.02 -6.52
CA GLU A 87 20.34 -13.28 -6.14
C GLU A 87 19.55 -14.05 -5.08
N LYS A 88 18.75 -13.36 -4.25
CA LYS A 88 17.84 -13.96 -3.27
C LYS A 88 16.48 -14.35 -3.85
N GLY A 89 16.28 -14.21 -5.13
CA GLY A 89 15.05 -14.62 -5.82
C GLY A 89 14.01 -13.51 -5.96
N ALA A 90 14.40 -12.23 -5.88
CA ALA A 90 13.51 -11.13 -6.24
C ALA A 90 13.11 -11.22 -7.71
N THR A 91 11.82 -11.04 -7.99
CA THR A 91 11.25 -11.16 -9.34
C THR A 91 10.86 -9.82 -9.92
N GLU A 92 10.80 -8.77 -9.10
CA GLU A 92 10.43 -7.43 -9.50
C GLU A 92 11.03 -6.40 -8.55
N MET A 93 11.27 -5.20 -9.07
CA MET A 93 11.77 -4.07 -8.30
C MET A 93 10.61 -3.13 -7.94
N TYR A 94 10.60 -2.64 -6.71
CA TYR A 94 9.61 -1.70 -6.23
C TYR A 94 9.99 -0.26 -6.59
N VAL A 95 9.02 0.52 -7.07
CA VAL A 95 9.18 1.94 -7.35
C VAL A 95 7.96 2.70 -6.84
N ARG A 96 8.14 3.60 -5.86
CA ARG A 96 7.06 4.45 -5.35
C ARG A 96 7.14 5.83 -6.00
N ILE A 97 5.99 6.38 -6.40
CA ILE A 97 5.93 7.59 -7.22
C ILE A 97 4.91 8.59 -6.66
N ALA A 98 5.41 9.72 -6.17
CA ALA A 98 4.60 10.89 -5.81
C ALA A 98 4.47 11.87 -7.00
N THR A 99 3.61 12.89 -6.89
CA THR A 99 3.53 13.94 -7.89
C THR A 99 4.59 15.04 -7.70
N LYS A 100 5.19 15.17 -6.51
CA LYS A 100 6.37 16.00 -6.29
C LYS A 100 7.48 15.58 -7.24
N ARG A 101 7.97 16.48 -8.08
CA ARG A 101 8.94 16.13 -9.12
C ARG A 101 10.35 15.94 -8.56
N HIS A 102 10.83 16.92 -7.82
CA HIS A 102 12.16 16.92 -7.20
C HIS A 102 12.13 17.65 -5.87
N VAL A 103 13.11 17.40 -5.02
CA VAL A 103 13.29 18.11 -3.75
C VAL A 103 14.27 19.25 -3.94
N THR A 104 13.88 20.44 -3.50
CA THR A 104 14.76 21.61 -3.44
C THR A 104 15.30 21.81 -2.03
N SER A 105 16.36 22.61 -1.87
CA SER A 105 16.87 22.98 -0.54
C SER A 105 15.87 23.79 0.28
N GLU A 106 14.94 24.50 -0.36
CA GLU A 106 13.87 25.26 0.28
C GLU A 106 12.83 24.32 0.88
N ASP A 107 12.46 23.25 0.19
CA ASP A 107 11.52 22.24 0.66
C ASP A 107 11.96 21.61 2.01
N ILE A 108 13.25 21.47 2.23
CA ILE A 108 13.82 20.88 3.45
C ILE A 108 13.70 21.83 4.66
N THR A 109 13.76 23.15 4.42
CA THR A 109 13.77 24.17 5.48
C THR A 109 12.38 24.55 5.96
N ASP A 110 11.35 24.45 5.12
CA ASP A 110 10.01 24.92 5.43
C ASP A 110 9.15 23.92 6.23
N GLY A 111 9.64 22.70 6.45
CA GLY A 111 8.92 21.67 7.23
C GLY A 111 7.61 21.19 6.59
N GLU A 112 7.30 21.64 5.37
CA GLU A 112 6.15 21.16 4.59
C GLU A 112 6.34 19.72 4.11
N ILE A 113 7.59 19.29 4.03
CA ILE A 113 7.94 17.94 3.58
C ILE A 113 8.33 17.12 4.81
N ASP A 114 7.54 16.11 5.10
CA ASP A 114 7.96 15.01 5.93
C ASP A 114 9.29 14.47 5.40
N THR A 115 10.28 14.24 6.25
CA THR A 115 11.61 13.73 5.84
C THR A 115 11.53 12.48 4.98
N ASN A 116 10.47 11.68 5.16
CA ASN A 116 10.16 10.53 4.32
C ASN A 116 9.65 10.91 2.91
N ALA A 117 9.12 12.10 2.73
CA ALA A 117 8.60 12.56 1.46
C ALA A 117 9.69 12.84 0.41
N ASN A 118 10.91 13.12 0.86
CA ASN A 118 12.06 13.39 -0.01
C ASN A 118 12.48 12.19 -0.86
N VAL A 119 12.03 11.00 -0.51
CA VAL A 119 12.44 9.74 -1.15
C VAL A 119 11.34 9.13 -2.04
N HIS A 120 10.26 9.86 -2.29
CA HIS A 120 9.15 9.40 -3.13
C HIS A 120 8.96 10.27 -4.38
N THR A 121 9.94 11.12 -4.71
CA THR A 121 9.83 12.03 -5.84
C THR A 121 9.77 11.32 -7.18
N PHE A 122 9.16 11.98 -8.15
CA PHE A 122 9.07 11.47 -9.51
C PHE A 122 10.46 11.21 -10.13
N ASP A 123 11.40 12.16 -9.97
CA ASP A 123 12.73 12.02 -10.56
C ASP A 123 13.52 10.84 -9.97
N GLN A 124 13.40 10.61 -8.64
CA GLN A 124 13.99 9.41 -8.03
C GLN A 124 13.38 8.12 -8.55
N ALA A 125 12.07 8.10 -8.74
CA ALA A 125 11.39 6.95 -9.31
C ALA A 125 11.90 6.62 -10.72
N ILE A 126 12.12 7.65 -11.55
CA ILE A 126 12.71 7.48 -12.89
C ILE A 126 14.14 6.92 -12.83
N GLU A 127 14.96 7.35 -11.87
CA GLU A 127 16.31 6.76 -11.69
C GLU A 127 16.24 5.27 -11.29
N LEU A 128 15.29 4.89 -10.44
CA LEU A 128 15.05 3.47 -10.11
C LEU A 128 14.54 2.68 -11.34
N CYS A 129 13.70 3.27 -12.19
CA CYS A 129 13.28 2.64 -13.44
C CYS A 129 14.46 2.39 -14.40
N LYS A 130 15.39 3.35 -14.51
CA LYS A 130 16.63 3.16 -15.30
C LYS A 130 17.52 2.06 -14.72
N LEU A 131 17.60 1.97 -13.39
CA LEU A 131 18.33 0.89 -12.72
C LEU A 131 17.68 -0.47 -13.01
N ALA A 132 16.35 -0.57 -12.90
CA ALA A 132 15.61 -1.79 -13.22
C ALA A 132 15.84 -2.24 -14.67
N ALA A 133 15.82 -1.30 -15.63
CA ALA A 133 16.14 -1.57 -17.03
C ALA A 133 17.57 -2.11 -17.20
N LYS A 134 18.54 -1.49 -16.53
CA LYS A 134 19.96 -1.94 -16.54
C LYS A 134 20.12 -3.35 -15.98
N LEU A 135 19.38 -3.68 -14.92
CA LEU A 135 19.43 -5.00 -14.26
C LEU A 135 18.53 -6.04 -14.94
N ASN A 136 17.76 -5.64 -15.95
CA ASN A 136 16.79 -6.48 -16.65
C ASN A 136 15.77 -7.15 -15.69
N ILE A 137 15.31 -6.39 -14.70
CA ILE A 137 14.24 -6.80 -13.78
C ILE A 137 13.00 -5.93 -14.02
N PRO A 138 11.78 -6.49 -14.08
CA PRO A 138 10.57 -5.69 -14.20
C PRO A 138 10.31 -4.85 -12.94
N ILE A 139 9.60 -3.74 -13.10
CA ILE A 139 9.17 -2.92 -11.97
C ILE A 139 7.70 -3.16 -11.62
N ASN A 140 7.36 -2.90 -10.35
CA ASN A 140 6.00 -2.76 -9.86
C ASN A 140 5.83 -1.35 -9.30
N PRO A 141 5.50 -0.36 -10.16
CA PRO A 141 5.36 1.02 -9.73
C PRO A 141 4.10 1.21 -8.89
N GLU A 142 4.24 1.92 -7.78
CA GLU A 142 3.16 2.37 -6.92
C GLU A 142 2.90 3.86 -7.16
N VAL A 143 1.85 4.14 -7.92
CA VAL A 143 1.49 5.49 -8.35
C VAL A 143 0.56 6.10 -7.31
N MET A 144 1.09 6.91 -6.39
CA MET A 144 0.32 7.45 -5.27
C MET A 144 -0.74 8.47 -5.69
N CYS A 145 -0.51 9.27 -6.73
CA CYS A 145 -1.33 10.46 -7.07
C CYS A 145 -1.55 11.35 -5.84
N ALA A 146 -0.49 11.55 -5.07
CA ALA A 146 -0.41 12.41 -3.90
C ALA A 146 0.85 13.27 -4.02
N TYR A 147 0.87 14.46 -3.39
CA TYR A 147 1.97 15.39 -3.54
C TYR A 147 3.32 14.79 -3.15
N THR A 148 3.45 14.30 -1.91
CA THR A 148 4.68 13.67 -1.43
C THR A 148 4.45 12.29 -0.84
N TYR A 149 3.30 12.05 -0.20
CA TYR A 149 3.03 10.84 0.55
C TYR A 149 1.53 10.54 0.66
N MET A 150 1.17 9.27 0.66
CA MET A 150 -0.12 8.79 1.09
C MET A 150 0.00 7.42 1.76
N ASP A 151 -0.82 7.20 2.75
CA ASP A 151 -1.09 5.92 3.38
C ASP A 151 -2.53 5.85 3.92
N MET A 152 -2.84 4.83 4.69
CA MET A 152 -4.15 4.70 5.34
C MET A 152 -4.51 5.89 6.24
N GLU A 153 -3.53 6.46 6.95
CA GLU A 153 -3.77 7.53 7.91
C GLU A 153 -3.69 8.91 7.27
N LYS A 154 -2.81 9.08 6.28
CA LYS A 154 -2.52 10.37 5.66
C LYS A 154 -2.74 10.32 4.15
N GLN A 155 -3.79 10.97 3.70
CA GLN A 155 -4.08 11.15 2.28
C GLN A 155 -3.75 12.60 1.90
N GLN A 156 -3.00 12.79 0.83
CA GLN A 156 -2.72 14.13 0.26
C GLN A 156 -3.38 14.25 -1.10
N ALA A 157 -3.75 15.47 -1.47
CA ALA A 157 -4.05 15.76 -2.87
C ALA A 157 -2.76 15.81 -3.70
N PRO A 158 -2.82 15.48 -5.00
CA PRO A 158 -1.70 15.71 -5.89
C PRO A 158 -1.49 17.22 -6.13
N ARG A 159 -0.28 17.60 -6.54
CA ARG A 159 0.05 18.95 -7.01
C ARG A 159 0.77 18.82 -8.34
N PHE A 160 0.44 19.70 -9.28
CA PHE A 160 0.97 19.68 -10.64
C PHE A 160 1.62 21.01 -11.06
N ASP A 161 1.93 21.89 -10.11
CA ASP A 161 2.62 23.15 -10.34
C ASP A 161 4.01 22.98 -10.99
N GLU A 162 4.66 21.84 -10.78
CA GLU A 162 5.93 21.47 -11.42
C GLU A 162 5.74 20.84 -12.83
N TYR A 163 4.50 20.74 -13.32
CA TYR A 163 4.13 20.15 -14.63
C TYR A 163 3.22 21.13 -15.42
N PRO A 164 3.79 22.11 -16.13
CA PRO A 164 3.03 23.21 -16.72
C PRO A 164 1.83 22.77 -17.58
N GLU A 165 1.98 21.70 -18.38
CA GLU A 165 0.92 21.19 -19.24
C GLU A 165 -0.24 20.57 -18.43
N LEU A 166 0.06 19.88 -17.32
CA LEU A 166 -0.95 19.29 -16.43
C LEU A 166 -1.63 20.36 -15.59
N TYR A 167 -0.85 21.32 -15.08
CA TYR A 167 -1.37 22.45 -14.31
C TYR A 167 -2.33 23.32 -15.13
N ALA A 168 -2.04 23.54 -16.40
CA ALA A 168 -2.93 24.29 -17.29
C ALA A 168 -4.32 23.64 -17.43
N LEU A 169 -4.45 22.31 -17.29
CA LEU A 169 -5.72 21.62 -17.32
C LEU A 169 -6.65 21.93 -16.13
N GLN A 170 -6.10 22.47 -15.04
CA GLN A 170 -6.88 22.89 -13.87
C GLN A 170 -7.63 24.20 -14.12
N ASN A 171 -7.33 24.92 -15.21
CA ASN A 171 -7.99 26.18 -15.58
C ASN A 171 -7.96 27.25 -14.49
N GLY A 172 -6.88 27.33 -13.71
CA GLY A 172 -6.68 28.29 -12.62
C GLY A 172 -7.45 28.00 -11.35
N LYS A 173 -8.04 26.79 -11.20
CA LYS A 173 -8.66 26.32 -9.98
C LYS A 173 -7.67 25.60 -9.08
N GLU A 174 -7.90 25.69 -7.78
CA GLU A 174 -7.23 24.80 -6.82
C GLU A 174 -7.76 23.37 -6.96
N TRP A 175 -6.96 22.36 -6.59
CA TRP A 175 -7.35 20.97 -6.70
C TRP A 175 -8.66 20.65 -5.97
N SER A 176 -8.89 21.22 -4.80
CA SER A 176 -10.10 21.07 -4.00
C SER A 176 -11.36 21.66 -4.63
N GLU A 177 -11.22 22.56 -5.59
CA GLU A 177 -12.33 23.21 -6.30
C GLU A 177 -12.76 22.46 -7.58
N LEU A 178 -11.97 21.48 -8.01
CA LEU A 178 -12.24 20.72 -9.23
C LEU A 178 -13.41 19.78 -9.04
N SER A 179 -14.28 19.69 -10.05
CA SER A 179 -15.26 18.63 -10.17
C SER A 179 -14.57 17.29 -10.46
N LEU A 180 -15.26 16.19 -10.26
CA LEU A 180 -14.74 14.85 -10.56
C LEU A 180 -14.32 14.70 -12.02
N GLU A 181 -15.09 15.29 -12.93
CA GLU A 181 -14.80 15.29 -14.37
C GLU A 181 -13.49 16.03 -14.68
N GLU A 182 -13.28 17.20 -14.06
CA GLU A 182 -12.04 17.98 -14.21
C GLU A 182 -10.84 17.24 -13.61
N ILE A 183 -10.98 16.66 -12.41
CA ILE A 183 -9.96 15.80 -11.79
C ILE A 183 -9.57 14.65 -12.73
N ASN A 184 -10.56 13.95 -13.30
CA ASN A 184 -10.30 12.82 -14.19
C ASN A 184 -9.58 13.23 -15.47
N VAL A 185 -9.82 14.42 -16.00
CA VAL A 185 -9.05 14.94 -17.16
C VAL A 185 -7.58 15.09 -16.81
N VAL A 186 -7.27 15.70 -15.65
CA VAL A 186 -5.88 15.89 -15.21
C VAL A 186 -5.22 14.55 -14.89
N LEU A 187 -5.91 13.66 -14.17
CA LEU A 187 -5.38 12.35 -13.81
C LEU A 187 -5.12 11.46 -15.02
N LYS A 188 -5.96 11.51 -16.04
CA LYS A 188 -5.73 10.80 -17.31
C LYS A 188 -4.47 11.33 -18.01
N ALA A 189 -4.34 12.66 -18.10
CA ALA A 189 -3.15 13.28 -18.69
C ALA A 189 -1.89 12.94 -17.89
N TYR A 190 -1.96 12.94 -16.55
CA TYR A 190 -0.86 12.54 -15.69
C TYR A 190 -0.48 11.06 -15.85
N GLY A 191 -1.46 10.17 -15.88
CA GLY A 191 -1.22 8.74 -16.13
C GLY A 191 -0.50 8.48 -17.45
N LYS A 192 -0.87 9.22 -18.50
CA LYS A 192 -0.20 9.16 -19.80
C LYS A 192 1.23 9.70 -19.74
N PHE A 193 1.42 10.87 -19.15
CA PHE A 193 2.75 11.48 -18.94
C PHE A 193 3.67 10.51 -18.17
N LEU A 194 3.23 10.08 -16.99
CA LEU A 194 3.94 9.17 -16.11
C LEU A 194 4.38 7.89 -16.83
N ALA A 195 3.45 7.23 -17.53
CA ALA A 195 3.75 5.99 -18.21
C ALA A 195 4.75 6.18 -19.36
N LYS A 196 4.68 7.28 -20.10
CA LYS A 196 5.67 7.60 -21.15
C LYS A 196 7.08 7.76 -20.55
N GLU A 197 7.21 8.54 -19.48
CA GLU A 197 8.50 8.76 -18.83
C GLU A 197 9.11 7.43 -18.32
N ILE A 198 8.30 6.58 -17.69
CA ILE A 198 8.73 5.27 -17.20
C ILE A 198 9.12 4.34 -18.36
N LEU A 199 8.26 4.15 -19.33
CA LEU A 199 8.49 3.21 -20.44
C LEU A 199 9.68 3.63 -21.32
N GLN A 200 9.93 4.92 -21.45
CA GLN A 200 11.09 5.46 -22.19
C GLN A 200 12.43 5.19 -21.50
N THR A 201 12.45 4.81 -20.22
CA THR A 201 13.67 4.33 -19.54
C THR A 201 14.12 2.96 -20.07
N GLY A 202 13.26 2.25 -20.80
CA GLY A 202 13.49 0.88 -21.26
C GLY A 202 13.14 -0.20 -20.25
N CYS A 203 12.61 0.15 -19.07
CA CYS A 203 12.15 -0.84 -18.11
C CYS A 203 10.84 -1.51 -18.54
N THR A 204 10.61 -2.73 -18.07
CA THR A 204 9.33 -3.43 -18.20
C THR A 204 8.51 -3.24 -16.92
N VAL A 205 7.19 -3.16 -17.06
CA VAL A 205 6.28 -3.01 -15.92
C VAL A 205 5.52 -4.33 -15.72
N GLU A 206 5.69 -4.95 -14.56
CA GLU A 206 4.97 -6.18 -14.20
C GLU A 206 3.50 -5.90 -13.85
N ASN A 207 3.26 -4.82 -13.12
CA ASN A 207 1.93 -4.44 -12.69
C ASN A 207 1.89 -2.97 -12.26
N TRP A 208 0.95 -2.20 -12.74
CA TRP A 208 0.69 -0.83 -12.30
C TRP A 208 -0.16 -0.84 -11.02
N ASN A 209 0.44 -0.55 -9.87
CA ASN A 209 -0.28 -0.38 -8.62
C ASN A 209 -0.69 1.09 -8.45
N LEU A 210 -1.98 1.37 -8.48
CA LEU A 210 -2.51 2.72 -8.34
C LEU A 210 -2.95 2.97 -6.90
N GLY A 211 -2.37 4.00 -6.28
CA GLY A 211 -2.58 4.36 -4.88
C GLY A 211 -1.77 3.50 -3.91
N ASN A 212 -1.49 4.07 -2.74
CA ASN A 212 -0.93 3.40 -1.58
C ASN A 212 -1.97 3.40 -0.46
N GLU A 213 -2.33 2.21 0.06
CA GLU A 213 -3.31 2.05 1.15
C GLU A 213 -4.57 2.92 0.99
N ALA A 214 -5.18 2.84 -0.18
CA ALA A 214 -6.26 3.73 -0.61
C ALA A 214 -7.62 3.48 0.07
N ASN A 215 -7.61 3.01 1.32
CA ASN A 215 -8.81 2.70 2.11
C ASN A 215 -9.78 3.88 2.23
N PHE A 216 -9.22 5.08 2.41
CA PHE A 216 -9.97 6.28 2.80
C PHE A 216 -9.84 7.43 1.82
N GLY A 217 -9.30 7.16 0.64
CA GLY A 217 -9.25 8.14 -0.43
C GLY A 217 -8.14 7.89 -1.44
N PHE A 218 -8.20 8.69 -2.51
CA PHE A 218 -7.21 8.75 -3.58
C PHE A 218 -7.29 10.13 -4.23
N ALA A 219 -6.17 10.62 -4.72
CA ALA A 219 -6.05 11.85 -5.51
C ALA A 219 -6.85 13.06 -4.95
N GLY A 220 -6.90 13.24 -3.63
CA GLY A 220 -7.58 14.36 -2.97
C GLY A 220 -9.07 14.16 -2.69
N VAL A 221 -9.73 13.13 -3.22
CA VAL A 221 -11.08 12.74 -2.81
C VAL A 221 -10.98 11.77 -1.65
N SER A 222 -10.73 12.30 -0.45
CA SER A 222 -10.28 11.55 0.71
C SER A 222 -10.92 12.02 2.00
N LEU A 223 -11.02 11.11 2.96
CA LEU A 223 -11.55 11.41 4.30
C LEU A 223 -10.71 12.50 4.97
N GLY A 224 -11.34 13.56 5.42
CA GLY A 224 -10.71 14.69 6.10
C GLY A 224 -10.14 15.77 5.16
N LEU A 225 -10.24 15.60 3.83
CA LEU A 225 -9.81 16.61 2.87
C LEU A 225 -10.98 17.39 2.30
N GLU A 226 -10.73 18.68 2.03
CA GLU A 226 -11.67 19.53 1.28
C GLU A 226 -11.67 19.11 -0.19
N THR A 227 -12.88 18.94 -0.74
CA THR A 227 -13.06 18.59 -2.15
C THR A 227 -14.47 18.96 -2.60
N ALA A 228 -14.58 19.56 -3.78
CA ALA A 228 -15.88 19.87 -4.41
C ALA A 228 -16.64 18.60 -4.83
N VAL A 229 -15.95 17.47 -5.01
CA VAL A 229 -16.57 16.18 -5.38
C VAL A 229 -17.51 15.68 -4.29
N ASN A 230 -17.12 15.81 -3.03
CA ASN A 230 -17.99 15.49 -1.90
C ASN A 230 -17.61 16.29 -0.64
N PRO A 231 -18.22 17.45 -0.43
CA PRO A 231 -17.91 18.33 0.71
C PRO A 231 -18.12 17.70 2.10
N LYS A 232 -18.81 16.54 2.18
CA LYS A 232 -18.99 15.82 3.45
C LYS A 232 -17.70 15.22 3.99
N LEU A 233 -16.66 15.11 3.18
CA LEU A 233 -15.39 14.48 3.54
C LEU A 233 -14.56 15.35 4.48
N ALA A 234 -14.53 16.67 4.25
CA ALA A 234 -13.69 17.63 4.97
C ALA A 234 -13.90 17.60 6.50
N ASN A 235 -15.12 17.39 6.95
CA ASN A 235 -15.48 17.46 8.37
C ASN A 235 -15.56 16.09 9.05
N GLN A 236 -14.99 15.04 8.46
CA GLN A 236 -15.00 13.72 9.08
C GLN A 236 -13.85 13.61 10.10
N PRO A 237 -14.15 13.26 11.37
CA PRO A 237 -13.08 13.06 12.36
C PRO A 237 -12.21 11.86 12.00
N ASP A 238 -10.91 11.93 12.31
CA ASP A 238 -9.93 10.89 11.97
C ASP A 238 -10.28 9.51 12.51
N PHE A 239 -10.87 9.43 13.71
CA PHE A 239 -11.27 8.15 14.29
C PHE A 239 -12.31 7.39 13.46
N MET A 240 -12.99 8.05 12.52
CA MET A 240 -13.93 7.39 11.60
C MET A 240 -13.23 6.35 10.69
N ARG A 241 -11.91 6.48 10.46
CA ARG A 241 -11.13 5.47 9.75
C ARG A 241 -11.21 4.09 10.43
N TYR A 242 -11.30 4.07 11.75
CA TYR A 242 -11.42 2.82 12.52
C TYR A 242 -12.85 2.30 12.62
N LEU A 243 -13.85 3.16 12.52
CA LEU A 243 -15.25 2.78 12.73
C LEU A 243 -15.99 2.44 11.42
N LEU A 244 -15.76 3.20 10.36
CA LEU A 244 -16.49 3.01 9.10
C LEU A 244 -16.33 1.62 8.49
N PRO A 245 -15.10 1.03 8.38
CA PRO A 245 -14.94 -0.31 7.83
C PRO A 245 -15.63 -1.40 8.65
N LEU A 246 -15.77 -1.18 9.96
CA LEU A 246 -16.41 -2.13 10.87
C LEU A 246 -17.93 -2.06 10.84
N PHE A 247 -18.47 -0.85 10.89
CA PHE A 247 -19.88 -0.63 11.17
C PHE A 247 -20.67 -0.12 9.98
N ASN A 248 -20.04 0.64 9.09
CA ASN A 248 -20.73 1.25 7.96
C ASN A 248 -19.89 1.34 6.69
N PRO A 249 -19.39 0.21 6.15
CA PRO A 249 -18.64 0.22 4.89
C PRO A 249 -19.46 0.76 3.71
N SER A 250 -20.80 0.72 3.77
CA SER A 250 -21.66 1.35 2.76
C SER A 250 -21.50 2.86 2.69
N TRP A 251 -21.12 3.50 3.80
CA TRP A 251 -20.80 4.93 3.78
C TRP A 251 -19.55 5.20 2.94
N LEU A 252 -18.52 4.37 3.10
CA LEU A 252 -17.28 4.46 2.30
C LEU A 252 -17.57 4.23 0.81
N GLU A 253 -18.36 3.22 0.47
CA GLU A 253 -18.79 2.98 -0.92
C GLU A 253 -19.48 4.20 -1.54
N ASN A 254 -20.40 4.82 -0.80
CA ASN A 254 -21.23 5.90 -1.31
C ASN A 254 -20.55 7.28 -1.28
N ASN A 255 -19.54 7.49 -0.46
CA ASN A 255 -18.96 8.80 -0.25
C ASN A 255 -17.49 8.92 -0.68
N ILE A 256 -16.76 7.80 -0.83
CA ILE A 256 -15.33 7.79 -1.21
C ILE A 256 -15.12 6.85 -2.40
N TRP A 257 -15.25 5.55 -2.20
CA TRP A 257 -14.77 4.51 -3.10
C TRP A 257 -15.34 4.59 -4.53
N LYS A 258 -16.61 4.97 -4.68
CA LYS A 258 -17.22 5.12 -6.02
C LYS A 258 -16.62 6.26 -6.84
N TYR A 259 -16.08 7.29 -6.18
CA TYR A 259 -15.38 8.40 -6.84
C TYR A 259 -13.95 7.99 -7.16
N ASN A 260 -13.25 7.43 -6.18
CA ASN A 260 -11.89 6.96 -6.37
C ASN A 260 -11.79 5.90 -7.50
N ALA A 261 -12.80 5.06 -7.66
CA ALA A 261 -12.83 4.12 -8.78
C ALA A 261 -12.77 4.81 -10.16
N LYS A 262 -13.40 5.98 -10.30
CA LYS A 262 -13.34 6.77 -11.53
C LYS A 262 -12.01 7.47 -11.71
N GLU A 263 -11.40 7.91 -10.62
CA GLU A 263 -10.06 8.48 -10.62
C GLU A 263 -9.00 7.43 -11.01
N PHE A 264 -9.06 6.23 -10.43
CA PHE A 264 -8.22 5.10 -10.85
C PHE A 264 -8.42 4.74 -12.31
N ALA A 265 -9.67 4.72 -12.79
CA ALA A 265 -9.98 4.43 -14.18
C ALA A 265 -9.38 5.48 -15.14
N ALA A 266 -9.40 6.76 -14.75
CA ALA A 266 -8.80 7.84 -15.52
C ALA A 266 -7.27 7.69 -15.62
N VAL A 267 -6.57 7.43 -14.50
CA VAL A 267 -5.11 7.16 -14.53
C VAL A 267 -4.80 5.95 -15.41
N ARG A 268 -5.55 4.85 -15.24
CA ARG A 268 -5.40 3.63 -16.04
C ARG A 268 -5.56 3.90 -17.53
N GLU A 269 -6.58 4.68 -17.92
CA GLU A 269 -6.82 5.05 -19.31
C GLU A 269 -5.63 5.83 -19.89
N GLY A 270 -5.10 6.80 -19.14
CA GLY A 270 -3.92 7.56 -19.56
C GLY A 270 -2.69 6.68 -19.73
N ILE A 271 -2.45 5.75 -18.80
CA ILE A 271 -1.34 4.78 -18.91
C ILE A 271 -1.48 3.97 -20.21
N LEU A 272 -2.66 3.43 -20.51
CA LEU A 272 -2.89 2.65 -21.73
C LEU A 272 -2.73 3.46 -23.02
N GLU A 273 -3.07 4.77 -22.99
CA GLU A 273 -2.80 5.67 -24.11
C GLU A 273 -1.30 5.87 -24.35
N ALA A 274 -0.49 5.87 -23.31
CA ALA A 274 0.96 5.94 -23.45
C ALA A 274 1.53 4.72 -24.17
N TYR A 275 1.05 3.51 -23.84
CA TYR A 275 1.42 2.28 -24.57
C TYR A 275 1.07 2.38 -26.06
N ASP A 276 -0.15 2.87 -26.39
CA ASP A 276 -0.57 3.06 -27.78
C ASP A 276 0.33 4.05 -28.52
N GLU A 277 0.65 5.21 -27.92
CA GLU A 277 1.50 6.23 -28.53
C GLU A 277 2.95 5.77 -28.74
N LEU A 278 3.45 4.92 -27.85
CA LEU A 278 4.81 4.38 -27.94
C LEU A 278 4.87 3.12 -28.84
N GLY A 279 3.73 2.61 -29.29
CA GLY A 279 3.64 1.39 -30.08
C GLY A 279 4.03 0.14 -29.28
N ILE A 280 3.86 0.16 -27.96
CA ILE A 280 4.15 -0.97 -27.06
C ILE A 280 2.89 -1.81 -26.90
N ASP A 281 3.04 -3.15 -26.97
CA ASP A 281 1.90 -4.06 -26.76
C ASP A 281 1.34 -3.91 -25.33
N LYS A 282 0.03 -3.68 -25.24
CA LYS A 282 -0.69 -3.51 -23.98
C LYS A 282 -1.54 -4.72 -23.57
N THR A 283 -1.48 -5.82 -24.33
CA THR A 283 -2.32 -7.00 -24.10
C THR A 283 -2.15 -7.59 -22.68
N ASN A 284 -0.94 -7.51 -22.15
CA ASN A 284 -0.58 -8.09 -20.86
C ASN A 284 -0.37 -7.04 -19.75
N VAL A 285 -0.74 -5.78 -19.98
CA VAL A 285 -0.61 -4.72 -18.98
C VAL A 285 -1.60 -4.97 -17.85
N LYS A 286 -1.07 -5.13 -16.63
CA LYS A 286 -1.84 -5.45 -15.43
C LYS A 286 -1.96 -4.24 -14.53
N PHE A 287 -3.08 -4.18 -13.81
CA PHE A 287 -3.39 -3.11 -12.86
C PHE A 287 -3.82 -3.66 -11.51
N SER A 288 -3.48 -2.94 -10.45
CA SER A 288 -3.93 -3.18 -9.09
C SER A 288 -4.15 -1.87 -8.35
N THR A 289 -4.76 -1.98 -7.19
CA THR A 289 -4.70 -1.00 -6.09
C THR A 289 -4.61 -1.77 -4.80
N HIS A 290 -4.10 -1.16 -3.72
CA HIS A 290 -4.02 -1.86 -2.45
C HIS A 290 -4.58 -1.08 -1.26
N ILE A 291 -4.92 -1.82 -0.21
CA ILE A 291 -5.51 -1.32 1.03
C ILE A 291 -4.76 -1.87 2.26
N ALA A 292 -4.68 -1.08 3.31
CA ALA A 292 -4.26 -1.56 4.62
C ALA A 292 -5.32 -2.48 5.22
N THR A 293 -4.91 -3.66 5.70
CA THR A 293 -5.86 -4.62 6.29
C THR A 293 -6.07 -4.42 7.79
N VAL A 294 -5.21 -3.69 8.47
CA VAL A 294 -5.21 -3.48 9.93
C VAL A 294 -6.53 -2.90 10.46
N VAL A 295 -7.20 -2.07 9.66
CA VAL A 295 -8.48 -1.43 10.00
C VAL A 295 -9.68 -2.04 9.27
N MET A 296 -9.44 -2.99 8.37
CA MET A 296 -10.50 -3.56 7.53
C MET A 296 -10.98 -4.91 8.08
N THR A 297 -12.28 -5.18 7.94
CA THR A 297 -12.79 -6.55 8.05
C THR A 297 -12.60 -7.28 6.72
N PRO A 298 -12.51 -8.63 6.69
CA PRO A 298 -12.50 -9.39 5.43
C PRO A 298 -13.63 -9.04 4.48
N GLY A 299 -14.82 -8.79 5.05
CA GLY A 299 -15.99 -8.37 4.28
C GLY A 299 -15.87 -6.97 3.69
N ALA A 300 -15.32 -6.02 4.46
CA ALA A 300 -15.11 -4.64 3.99
C ALA A 300 -14.02 -4.58 2.91
N SER A 301 -12.94 -5.38 3.05
CA SER A 301 -11.90 -5.50 2.03
C SER A 301 -12.48 -5.98 0.69
N ALA A 302 -13.25 -7.05 0.70
CA ALA A 302 -13.89 -7.53 -0.53
C ALA A 302 -14.89 -6.51 -1.13
N ARG A 303 -15.59 -5.74 -0.27
CA ARG A 303 -16.50 -4.66 -0.73
C ARG A 303 -15.74 -3.53 -1.41
N TYR A 304 -14.54 -3.18 -0.93
CA TYR A 304 -13.69 -2.18 -1.57
C TYR A 304 -13.41 -2.56 -3.03
N PHE A 305 -12.84 -3.73 -3.27
CA PHE A 305 -12.50 -4.17 -4.63
C PHE A 305 -13.73 -4.35 -5.53
N ASN A 306 -14.84 -4.84 -5.00
CA ASN A 306 -16.10 -4.91 -5.75
C ASN A 306 -16.65 -3.52 -6.09
N CYS A 307 -16.52 -2.53 -5.18
CA CYS A 307 -16.91 -1.16 -5.45
C CYS A 307 -16.06 -0.55 -6.57
N MET A 308 -14.74 -0.80 -6.59
CA MET A 308 -13.85 -0.37 -7.67
C MET A 308 -14.34 -0.92 -9.02
N LYS A 309 -14.52 -2.24 -9.12
CA LYS A 309 -15.00 -2.91 -10.35
C LYS A 309 -16.36 -2.38 -10.81
N LYS A 310 -17.30 -2.24 -9.88
CA LYS A 310 -18.66 -1.75 -10.18
C LYS A 310 -18.68 -0.32 -10.71
N ASN A 311 -17.72 0.51 -10.33
CA ASN A 311 -17.68 1.93 -10.70
C ASN A 311 -16.61 2.25 -11.76
N GLY A 312 -16.13 1.23 -12.50
CA GLY A 312 -15.37 1.42 -13.73
C GLY A 312 -13.86 1.16 -13.64
N TYR A 313 -13.33 0.90 -12.45
CA TYR A 313 -11.92 0.51 -12.34
C TYR A 313 -11.78 -1.02 -12.41
N THR A 314 -11.36 -1.52 -13.55
CA THR A 314 -10.99 -2.93 -13.73
C THR A 314 -9.53 -3.14 -13.32
N MET A 315 -9.30 -4.16 -12.51
CA MET A 315 -7.98 -4.54 -12.02
C MET A 315 -7.78 -6.06 -12.13
N ASP A 316 -6.53 -6.47 -12.21
CA ASP A 316 -6.13 -7.87 -12.35
C ASP A 316 -5.80 -8.51 -11.01
N THR A 317 -5.40 -7.68 -10.04
CA THR A 317 -4.93 -8.10 -8.72
C THR A 317 -5.46 -7.18 -7.62
N ALA A 318 -5.81 -7.75 -6.48
CA ALA A 318 -6.13 -7.00 -5.27
C ALA A 318 -4.88 -6.91 -4.38
N GLY A 319 -4.42 -5.69 -4.10
CA GLY A 319 -3.30 -5.45 -3.21
C GLY A 319 -3.74 -5.30 -1.74
N ILE A 320 -2.93 -5.80 -0.82
CA ILE A 320 -3.13 -5.59 0.62
C ILE A 320 -1.82 -5.31 1.33
N SER A 321 -1.83 -4.43 2.34
CA SER A 321 -0.75 -4.34 3.32
C SER A 321 -1.06 -5.26 4.49
N PHE A 322 -0.06 -6.02 4.94
CA PHE A 322 -0.18 -6.94 6.05
C PHE A 322 0.96 -6.77 7.04
N TYR A 323 0.66 -6.09 8.13
CA TYR A 323 1.56 -5.87 9.27
C TYR A 323 1.02 -6.61 10.50
N PRO A 324 1.40 -7.87 10.72
CA PRO A 324 0.77 -8.71 11.74
C PRO A 324 0.97 -8.22 13.17
N SER A 325 2.04 -7.46 13.43
CA SER A 325 2.36 -6.89 14.75
C SER A 325 1.73 -5.52 15.02
N ALA A 326 1.14 -4.89 14.00
CA ALA A 326 0.49 -3.59 14.16
C ALA A 326 -0.69 -3.66 15.15
N PRO A 327 -1.00 -2.55 15.85
CA PRO A 327 -2.20 -2.44 16.67
C PRO A 327 -3.44 -2.78 15.85
N SER A 328 -4.19 -3.77 16.31
CA SER A 328 -5.40 -4.22 15.63
C SER A 328 -6.42 -4.67 16.65
N MET A 329 -7.69 -4.49 16.33
CA MET A 329 -8.80 -5.04 17.12
C MET A 329 -8.90 -6.57 17.04
N TYR A 330 -8.17 -7.19 16.13
CA TYR A 330 -8.15 -8.65 15.96
C TYR A 330 -7.00 -9.26 16.77
N ALA A 331 -7.29 -10.25 17.60
CA ALA A 331 -6.27 -10.92 18.40
C ALA A 331 -5.32 -11.77 17.56
N ASP A 332 -5.84 -12.44 16.52
CA ASP A 332 -5.04 -13.27 15.61
C ASP A 332 -4.95 -12.62 14.23
N SER A 333 -3.79 -12.03 13.94
CA SER A 333 -3.52 -11.33 12.68
C SER A 333 -3.41 -12.30 11.50
N MET A 334 -2.89 -13.53 11.71
CA MET A 334 -2.80 -14.53 10.63
C MET A 334 -4.18 -15.04 10.21
N ILE A 335 -5.08 -15.28 11.15
CA ILE A 335 -6.47 -15.62 10.82
C ILE A 335 -7.14 -14.48 10.07
N LEU A 336 -6.93 -13.23 10.48
CA LEU A 336 -7.47 -12.06 9.76
C LEU A 336 -6.95 -12.01 8.32
N PHE A 337 -5.64 -12.17 8.13
CA PHE A 337 -4.99 -12.20 6.82
C PHE A 337 -5.61 -13.29 5.92
N LYS A 338 -5.60 -14.53 6.39
CA LYS A 338 -6.15 -15.68 5.66
C LYS A 338 -7.62 -15.48 5.27
N LYS A 339 -8.45 -15.00 6.20
CA LYS A 339 -9.87 -14.70 5.91
C LYS A 339 -10.04 -13.54 4.92
N THR A 340 -9.14 -12.55 4.94
CA THR A 340 -9.17 -11.42 4.01
C THR A 340 -8.87 -11.89 2.59
N VAL A 341 -7.80 -12.68 2.41
CA VAL A 341 -7.45 -13.30 1.12
C VAL A 341 -8.62 -14.13 0.58
N MET A 342 -9.16 -15.05 1.41
CA MET A 342 -10.30 -15.90 1.02
C MET A 342 -11.55 -15.07 0.66
N ALA A 343 -11.82 -13.99 1.38
CA ALA A 343 -12.97 -13.12 1.09
C ALA A 343 -12.82 -12.38 -0.23
N ILE A 344 -11.62 -11.90 -0.55
CA ILE A 344 -11.31 -11.23 -1.82
C ILE A 344 -11.41 -12.24 -2.98
N ASN A 345 -10.75 -13.39 -2.87
CA ASN A 345 -10.82 -14.43 -3.89
C ASN A 345 -12.27 -14.84 -4.18
N ASN A 346 -13.03 -15.21 -3.14
CA ASN A 346 -14.39 -15.75 -3.29
C ASN A 346 -15.39 -14.71 -3.80
N LYS A 347 -15.28 -13.45 -3.37
CA LYS A 347 -16.28 -12.42 -3.66
C LYS A 347 -15.93 -11.52 -4.83
N CYS A 348 -14.63 -11.35 -5.12
CA CYS A 348 -14.17 -10.46 -6.18
C CYS A 348 -13.62 -11.22 -7.38
N GLY A 349 -13.27 -12.52 -7.23
CA GLY A 349 -12.59 -13.30 -8.25
C GLY A 349 -11.20 -12.77 -8.59
N LEU A 350 -10.53 -12.12 -7.62
CA LEU A 350 -9.20 -11.52 -7.80
C LEU A 350 -8.17 -12.32 -7.01
N PRO A 351 -7.01 -12.62 -7.60
CA PRO A 351 -5.85 -13.04 -6.83
C PRO A 351 -5.36 -11.88 -5.95
N VAL A 352 -4.64 -12.20 -4.89
CA VAL A 352 -4.13 -11.20 -3.93
C VAL A 352 -2.63 -11.05 -4.08
N PHE A 353 -2.13 -9.81 -4.07
CA PHE A 353 -0.73 -9.48 -3.88
C PHE A 353 -0.56 -8.78 -2.53
N VAL A 354 0.36 -9.30 -1.71
CA VAL A 354 0.70 -8.62 -0.45
C VAL A 354 1.67 -7.49 -0.80
N GLY A 355 1.11 -6.29 -0.98
CA GLY A 355 1.83 -5.11 -1.43
C GLY A 355 2.80 -4.55 -0.40
N GLU A 356 2.53 -4.81 0.89
CA GLU A 356 3.43 -4.49 1.98
C GLU A 356 3.34 -5.56 3.06
N PHE A 357 4.50 -6.04 3.48
CA PHE A 357 4.64 -6.98 4.58
C PHE A 357 5.92 -6.67 5.35
N SER A 358 5.85 -6.66 6.67
CA SER A 358 7.01 -6.83 7.54
C SER A 358 6.59 -7.35 8.91
N TYR A 359 7.53 -7.90 9.67
CA TYR A 359 7.33 -8.41 11.01
C TYR A 359 8.57 -8.12 11.86
N PRO A 360 8.43 -7.69 13.15
CA PRO A 360 9.60 -7.31 13.95
C PRO A 360 10.42 -8.51 14.40
N SER A 361 11.74 -8.34 14.38
CA SER A 361 12.73 -9.29 14.93
C SER A 361 13.16 -8.96 16.36
N GLY A 362 12.51 -8.00 17.00
CA GLY A 362 12.80 -7.49 18.33
C GLY A 362 11.78 -6.46 18.75
N GLU A 363 12.06 -5.76 19.84
CA GLU A 363 11.20 -4.68 20.32
C GLU A 363 11.24 -3.48 19.37
N MET A 364 10.08 -2.95 19.02
CA MET A 364 9.92 -1.71 18.25
C MET A 364 9.91 -0.51 19.19
N SER A 365 10.50 0.59 18.75
CA SER A 365 10.62 1.84 19.48
C SER A 365 10.17 3.04 18.63
N GLY A 366 10.30 4.26 19.18
CA GLY A 366 9.96 5.50 18.47
C GLY A 366 8.51 5.56 18.03
N ALA A 367 8.28 6.02 16.83
CA ALA A 367 6.93 6.16 16.23
C ALA A 367 6.18 4.81 16.13
N PHE A 368 6.89 3.70 16.06
CA PHE A 368 6.33 2.35 15.92
C PHE A 368 6.33 1.55 17.22
N ALA A 369 6.54 2.18 18.39
CA ALA A 369 6.57 1.49 19.71
C ALA A 369 5.29 0.68 20.00
N GLY A 370 4.16 1.03 19.38
CA GLY A 370 2.91 0.26 19.47
C GLY A 370 2.84 -1.02 18.63
N TRP A 371 3.81 -1.25 17.73
CA TRP A 371 3.81 -2.36 16.76
C TRP A 371 4.53 -3.61 17.29
N ASN A 372 4.37 -3.89 18.59
CA ASN A 372 5.04 -4.99 19.30
C ASN A 372 4.15 -6.21 19.53
N LYS A 373 3.00 -6.31 18.89
CA LYS A 373 2.10 -7.43 19.06
C LYS A 373 2.77 -8.73 18.60
N VAL A 374 2.97 -9.65 19.53
CA VAL A 374 3.46 -10.98 19.24
C VAL A 374 2.34 -11.82 18.64
N VAL A 375 2.56 -12.36 17.45
CA VAL A 375 1.63 -13.29 16.81
C VAL A 375 1.89 -14.70 17.34
N LYS A 376 0.84 -15.46 17.63
CA LYS A 376 0.96 -16.81 18.18
C LYS A 376 1.80 -17.71 17.26
N GLY A 377 2.87 -18.28 17.79
CA GLY A 377 3.82 -19.12 17.05
C GLY A 377 5.02 -18.37 16.47
N TYR A 378 5.02 -17.04 16.51
CA TYR A 378 6.08 -16.21 15.93
C TYR A 378 6.57 -15.18 16.96
N PRO A 379 7.57 -15.54 17.79
CA PRO A 379 8.16 -14.56 18.72
C PRO A 379 8.84 -13.42 17.95
N ASN A 380 8.92 -12.22 18.56
CA ASN A 380 9.64 -11.08 17.98
C ASN A 380 11.16 -11.32 18.11
N THR A 381 11.67 -12.21 17.26
CA THR A 381 13.08 -12.58 17.11
C THR A 381 13.40 -12.70 15.63
N GLU A 382 14.68 -12.70 15.23
CA GLU A 382 15.09 -12.89 13.84
C GLU A 382 14.53 -14.19 13.24
N GLU A 383 14.53 -15.28 14.01
CA GLU A 383 13.94 -16.54 13.58
C GLU A 383 12.40 -16.45 13.45
N GLY A 384 11.73 -15.82 14.41
CA GLY A 384 10.28 -15.59 14.35
C GLY A 384 9.87 -14.71 13.17
N GLN A 385 10.66 -13.68 12.86
CA GLN A 385 10.49 -12.84 11.66
C GLN A 385 10.61 -13.67 10.37
N ALA A 386 11.67 -14.47 10.26
CA ALA A 386 11.92 -15.31 9.10
C ALA A 386 10.82 -16.37 8.92
N ASN A 387 10.39 -17.03 10.01
CA ASN A 387 9.34 -18.02 9.97
C ASN A 387 7.98 -17.43 9.58
N MET A 388 7.63 -16.23 10.11
CA MET A 388 6.41 -15.54 9.71
C MET A 388 6.42 -15.22 8.22
N PHE A 389 7.53 -14.72 7.70
CA PHE A 389 7.64 -14.38 6.27
C PHE A 389 7.51 -15.63 5.39
N ARG A 390 8.19 -16.73 5.76
CA ARG A 390 8.08 -18.02 5.06
C ARG A 390 6.64 -18.54 5.04
N ASP A 391 5.97 -18.55 6.19
CA ASP A 391 4.63 -19.09 6.31
C ASP A 391 3.58 -18.27 5.55
N VAL A 392 3.77 -16.95 5.43
CA VAL A 392 2.95 -16.08 4.57
C VAL A 392 3.11 -16.46 3.10
N ILE A 393 4.35 -16.69 2.65
CA ILE A 393 4.66 -17.11 1.27
C ILE A 393 4.08 -18.50 1.00
N ASP A 394 4.39 -19.50 1.86
CA ASP A 394 4.02 -20.91 1.64
C ASP A 394 2.51 -21.10 1.66
N TRP A 395 1.82 -20.47 2.61
CA TRP A 395 0.36 -20.48 2.62
C TRP A 395 -0.20 -19.73 1.40
N GLY A 396 0.38 -18.59 1.08
CA GLY A 396 -0.05 -17.75 -0.03
C GLY A 396 0.01 -18.47 -1.38
N LYS A 397 1.11 -19.17 -1.69
CA LYS A 397 1.31 -19.92 -2.93
C LYS A 397 0.16 -20.91 -3.23
N THR A 398 -0.50 -21.43 -2.22
CA THR A 398 -1.58 -22.40 -2.34
C THR A 398 -2.98 -21.81 -2.13
N HIS A 399 -3.09 -20.50 -1.80
CA HIS A 399 -4.33 -19.87 -1.39
C HIS A 399 -4.66 -18.58 -2.16
N GLY A 400 -4.26 -18.50 -3.44
CA GLY A 400 -4.64 -17.38 -4.31
C GLY A 400 -3.92 -16.06 -3.99
N VAL A 401 -2.77 -16.15 -3.31
CA VAL A 401 -1.80 -15.04 -3.23
C VAL A 401 -0.77 -15.25 -4.32
N ILE A 402 -0.50 -14.23 -5.11
CA ILE A 402 0.41 -14.29 -6.26
C ILE A 402 1.76 -13.63 -6.00
N GLY A 403 1.98 -13.10 -4.83
CA GLY A 403 3.26 -12.53 -4.44
C GLY A 403 3.21 -11.77 -3.13
N VAL A 404 4.39 -11.50 -2.60
CA VAL A 404 4.60 -10.73 -1.36
C VAL A 404 5.75 -9.76 -1.58
N ARG A 405 5.56 -8.49 -1.19
CA ARG A 405 6.59 -7.48 -1.07
C ARG A 405 7.01 -7.35 0.39
N TYR A 406 8.29 -7.60 0.68
CA TYR A 406 8.84 -7.22 1.97
C TYR A 406 9.10 -5.71 1.95
N TRP A 407 8.32 -4.94 2.72
CA TRP A 407 8.41 -3.49 2.69
C TRP A 407 9.59 -2.98 3.50
N ALA A 408 10.39 -2.11 2.90
CA ALA A 408 11.50 -1.39 3.52
C ALA A 408 12.51 -2.31 4.25
N ALA A 409 12.92 -3.39 3.56
CA ALA A 409 13.84 -4.40 4.09
C ALA A 409 15.18 -3.82 4.54
N ASP A 410 15.64 -2.77 3.90
CA ASP A 410 16.93 -2.09 4.05
C ASP A 410 16.85 -0.72 4.75
N TYR A 411 15.66 -0.33 5.24
CA TYR A 411 15.48 0.98 5.85
C TYR A 411 15.84 0.97 7.34
N GLU A 412 16.81 1.80 7.73
CA GLU A 412 17.32 1.85 9.10
C GLU A 412 16.29 2.29 10.14
N ASP A 413 15.46 3.30 9.82
CA ASP A 413 14.43 3.80 10.74
C ASP A 413 13.22 2.86 10.86
N TRP A 414 13.14 1.82 10.01
CA TRP A 414 12.15 0.76 10.16
C TRP A 414 12.45 -0.15 11.37
N GLY A 415 13.58 0.07 12.03
CA GLY A 415 13.98 -0.58 13.26
C GLY A 415 14.08 -2.10 13.11
N THR A 416 13.42 -2.83 14.01
CA THR A 416 13.48 -4.30 14.01
C THR A 416 12.64 -4.94 12.89
N MET A 417 11.83 -4.18 12.16
CA MET A 417 11.06 -4.65 10.99
C MET A 417 11.93 -4.95 9.77
N GLY A 418 13.02 -4.17 9.54
CA GLY A 418 13.92 -4.39 8.41
C GLY A 418 14.61 -5.76 8.45
N LEU A 419 15.23 -6.16 7.35
CA LEU A 419 16.02 -7.41 7.22
C LEU A 419 17.51 -7.21 7.50
N PHE A 420 17.91 -5.98 7.86
CA PHE A 420 19.23 -5.67 8.36
C PHE A 420 19.15 -5.17 9.81
N ARG A 421 20.17 -5.49 10.59
CA ARG A 421 20.45 -4.91 11.90
C ARG A 421 21.56 -3.88 11.70
N PHE A 422 21.35 -2.65 12.17
CA PHE A 422 22.34 -1.58 12.01
C PHE A 422 23.20 -1.40 13.25
N GLU A 423 24.51 -1.38 13.04
CA GLU A 423 25.53 -1.08 14.03
C GLU A 423 26.45 0.02 13.45
N ASN A 424 26.44 1.22 14.05
CA ASN A 424 27.23 2.36 13.54
C ASN A 424 27.06 2.64 12.03
N LYS A 425 25.82 2.67 11.55
CA LYS A 425 25.45 2.84 10.14
C LYS A 425 25.86 1.67 9.22
N HIS A 426 26.22 0.54 9.78
CA HIS A 426 26.54 -0.66 9.02
C HIS A 426 25.44 -1.70 9.18
N GLY A 427 24.80 -2.06 8.07
CA GLY A 427 23.69 -3.01 8.01
C GLY A 427 24.21 -4.45 7.92
N ILE A 428 23.96 -5.21 8.99
CA ILE A 428 24.30 -6.63 9.13
C ILE A 428 23.03 -7.44 8.79
N PRO A 429 23.12 -8.44 7.89
CA PRO A 429 21.92 -9.20 7.48
C PRO A 429 21.35 -10.01 8.64
N LYS A 430 20.02 -10.06 8.73
CA LYS A 430 19.28 -10.92 9.64
C LYS A 430 18.93 -12.27 8.97
N THR A 431 18.51 -13.23 9.79
CA THR A 431 18.09 -14.58 9.33
C THR A 431 17.08 -14.53 8.17
N GLY A 432 16.15 -13.57 8.18
CA GLY A 432 15.15 -13.43 7.12
C GLY A 432 15.72 -13.13 5.73
N LEU A 433 16.84 -12.41 5.66
CA LEU A 433 17.51 -12.13 4.38
C LEU A 433 18.25 -13.37 3.83
N ALA A 434 18.65 -14.30 4.70
CA ALA A 434 19.30 -15.54 4.29
C ALA A 434 18.34 -16.53 3.62
N MET A 435 17.01 -16.29 3.68
CA MET A 435 16.03 -17.11 2.99
C MET A 435 16.21 -17.02 1.47
N ASP A 436 16.25 -18.17 0.83
CA ASP A 436 16.19 -18.25 -0.63
C ASP A 436 14.72 -18.20 -1.05
N LEU A 437 14.30 -17.06 -1.57
CA LEU A 437 12.91 -16.81 -2.00
C LEU A 437 12.60 -17.42 -3.37
N GLY A 438 13.60 -17.86 -4.10
CA GLY A 438 13.48 -18.45 -5.44
C GLY A 438 13.19 -19.96 -5.43
N LYS A 439 13.14 -20.60 -4.27
CA LYS A 439 12.90 -22.06 -4.15
C LYS A 439 11.53 -22.39 -3.61
#